data_9e941b7c85d32234d602d979b4f3ac8d
#
_entry.id   9e941b7c85d32234d602d979b4f3ac8d
#
_cell.length_a   1.000
_cell.length_b   1.000
_cell.length_c   1.000
_cell.angle_alpha   90.00
_cell.angle_beta   90.00
_cell.angle_gamma   90.00
#
_symmetry.space_group_name_H-M   'P 1'
#
loop_
_entity.id
_entity.type
_entity.pdbx_description
1 polymer ?
#
loop_
_entity_poly.entity_id
_entity_poly.type
_entity_poly.pdbx_seq_one_letter_code
_entity_poly.pdbx_strand_id
1 'polypeptide(L)'
;HFRMLMNNKEELGISKEFATAIYFFIRQVCYSSMFRYNKDGKFNVPYGGISYNRKSFANKIAYYQNKDVVKHLSNTTIGNMDFYDFMNTYKPKKNDFVFLDPPYDSEFSTYAKNEFDKDDQARLAEYLIKECKANFMIVIKNTNYISSLYYEGTKQQMVSNCMCLLLIKNIL
;
A
#
# COMPACT_ATOMS: atom_id res chain seq x y z
N HIS A 1 15.00 -14.07 17.66
CA HIS A 1 16.11 -14.20 16.72
C HIS A 1 15.83 -13.48 15.39
N PHE A 2 14.86 -13.88 14.59
CA PHE A 2 14.59 -13.26 13.26
C PHE A 2 14.29 -11.76 13.34
N ARG A 3 13.59 -11.29 14.38
CA ARG A 3 13.38 -9.85 14.58
C ARG A 3 14.71 -9.11 14.81
N MET A 4 15.63 -9.69 15.52
CA MET A 4 16.97 -9.13 15.73
C MET A 4 17.73 -9.04 14.39
N LEU A 5 17.72 -10.12 13.61
CA LEU A 5 18.34 -10.12 12.27
C LEU A 5 17.74 -9.04 11.37
N MET A 6 16.42 -8.91 11.37
CA MET A 6 15.71 -7.88 10.57
C MET A 6 16.10 -6.46 10.96
N ASN A 7 16.22 -6.21 12.28
CA ASN A 7 16.54 -4.88 12.81
C ASN A 7 18.01 -4.49 12.63
N ASN A 8 18.89 -5.44 12.42
CA ASN A 8 20.34 -5.23 12.29
C ASN A 8 20.88 -5.72 10.94
N LYS A 9 20.01 -5.81 9.93
CA LYS A 9 20.33 -6.41 8.63
C LYS A 9 21.49 -5.73 7.91
N GLU A 10 21.65 -4.42 8.08
CA GLU A 10 22.71 -3.63 7.47
C GLU A 10 24.05 -3.89 8.18
N GLU A 11 24.06 -3.83 9.52
CA GLU A 11 25.25 -4.11 10.34
C GLU A 11 25.77 -5.55 10.16
N LEU A 12 24.84 -6.49 9.95
CA LEU A 12 25.16 -7.91 9.77
C LEU A 12 25.48 -8.28 8.32
N GLY A 13 25.45 -7.33 7.38
CA GLY A 13 25.72 -7.59 5.97
C GLY A 13 24.77 -8.62 5.33
N ILE A 14 23.53 -8.67 5.78
CA ILE A 14 22.53 -9.64 5.29
C ILE A 14 22.15 -9.33 3.85
N SER A 15 22.23 -10.33 2.95
CA SER A 15 21.84 -10.17 1.56
C SER A 15 20.36 -9.78 1.41
N LYS A 16 20.00 -9.14 0.30
CA LYS A 16 18.59 -8.74 0.01
C LYS A 16 17.66 -9.95 -0.02
N GLU A 17 18.10 -11.06 -0.58
CA GLU A 17 17.33 -12.31 -0.69
C GLU A 17 17.04 -12.85 0.70
N PHE A 18 18.05 -12.91 1.57
CA PHE A 18 17.87 -13.40 2.94
C PHE A 18 17.04 -12.43 3.78
N ALA A 19 17.24 -11.12 3.64
CA ALA A 19 16.38 -10.11 4.28
C ALA A 19 14.91 -10.24 3.84
N THR A 20 14.66 -10.52 2.55
CA THR A 20 13.32 -10.76 2.02
C THR A 20 12.70 -12.03 2.61
N ALA A 21 13.48 -13.11 2.73
CA ALA A 21 13.01 -14.34 3.36
C ALA A 21 12.67 -14.13 4.84
N ILE A 22 13.51 -13.39 5.59
CA ILE A 22 13.24 -13.00 6.98
C ILE A 22 11.98 -12.16 7.08
N TYR A 23 11.80 -11.16 6.19
CA TYR A 23 10.61 -10.33 6.15
C TYR A 23 9.34 -11.17 5.91
N PHE A 24 9.38 -12.05 4.91
CA PHE A 24 8.28 -12.96 4.62
C PHE A 24 7.94 -13.84 5.83
N PHE A 25 8.94 -14.45 6.47
CA PHE A 25 8.76 -15.30 7.64
C PHE A 25 8.15 -14.53 8.82
N ILE A 26 8.74 -13.38 9.18
CA ILE A 26 8.26 -12.56 10.31
C ILE A 26 6.79 -12.17 10.08
N ARG A 27 6.42 -11.75 8.86
CA ARG A 27 5.06 -11.38 8.52
C ARG A 27 4.05 -12.52 8.71
N GLN A 28 4.48 -13.77 8.59
CA GLN A 28 3.60 -14.93 8.82
C GLN A 28 3.39 -15.23 10.30
N VAL A 29 4.37 -14.94 11.14
CA VAL A 29 4.38 -15.35 12.55
C VAL A 29 4.20 -14.21 13.55
N CYS A 30 4.28 -12.96 13.12
CA CYS A 30 4.00 -11.82 14.00
C CYS A 30 2.49 -11.65 14.24
N TYR A 31 2.14 -11.03 15.35
CA TYR A 31 0.76 -10.78 15.76
C TYR A 31 -0.02 -10.04 14.67
N SER A 32 -1.18 -10.57 14.29
CA SER A 32 -2.06 -10.04 13.23
C SER A 32 -1.39 -9.78 11.88
N SER A 33 -0.23 -10.39 11.61
CA SER A 33 0.60 -10.11 10.43
C SER A 33 0.92 -8.61 10.25
N MET A 34 0.88 -7.85 11.35
CA MET A 34 1.12 -6.41 11.35
C MET A 34 2.61 -6.11 11.11
N PHE A 35 2.86 -4.99 10.45
CA PHE A 35 4.20 -4.41 10.33
C PHE A 35 4.20 -3.04 10.99
N ARG A 36 4.90 -2.94 12.11
CA ARG A 36 5.01 -1.71 12.88
C ARG A 36 6.46 -1.52 13.34
N TYR A 37 6.90 -0.30 13.27
CA TYR A 37 8.22 0.11 13.72
C TYR A 37 8.10 1.08 14.89
N ASN A 38 9.07 1.07 15.78
CA ASN A 38 9.18 2.07 16.85
C ASN A 38 9.79 3.38 16.29
N LYS A 39 9.89 4.40 17.14
CA LYS A 39 10.49 5.69 16.79
C LYS A 39 11.94 5.60 16.28
N ASP A 40 12.68 4.54 16.66
CA ASP A 40 14.04 4.29 16.20
C ASP A 40 14.10 3.52 14.87
N GLY A 41 12.95 3.29 14.23
CA GLY A 41 12.85 2.55 12.98
C GLY A 41 13.00 1.04 13.11
N LYS A 42 12.94 0.49 14.33
CA LYS A 42 13.08 -0.94 14.57
C LYS A 42 11.72 -1.63 14.60
N PHE A 43 11.62 -2.76 13.90
CA PHE A 43 10.43 -3.61 13.93
C PHE A 43 10.14 -4.08 15.35
N ASN A 44 8.92 -3.83 15.85
CA ASN A 44 8.57 -4.06 17.24
C ASN A 44 7.30 -4.87 17.48
N VAL A 45 6.72 -5.48 16.44
CA VAL A 45 5.51 -6.31 16.61
C VAL A 45 5.90 -7.62 17.33
N PRO A 46 5.15 -8.05 18.35
CA PRO A 46 5.42 -9.30 19.05
C PRO A 46 5.10 -10.52 18.19
N TYR A 47 5.62 -11.66 18.60
CA TYR A 47 5.23 -12.96 18.06
C TYR A 47 3.74 -13.23 18.35
N GLY A 48 3.02 -13.78 17.36
CA GLY A 48 1.57 -13.99 17.42
C GLY A 48 1.10 -15.18 18.28
N GLY A 49 2.05 -15.96 18.82
CA GLY A 49 1.75 -17.11 19.66
C GLY A 49 1.83 -18.45 18.92
N ILE A 50 1.69 -19.55 19.68
CA ILE A 50 1.91 -20.93 19.21
C ILE A 50 0.99 -21.31 18.03
N SER A 51 -0.22 -20.76 17.98
CA SER A 51 -1.16 -21.02 16.87
C SER A 51 -0.60 -20.59 15.50
N TYR A 52 0.30 -19.61 15.47
CA TYR A 52 0.93 -19.16 14.24
C TYR A 52 1.95 -20.13 13.66
N ASN A 53 2.49 -21.06 14.48
CA ASN A 53 3.42 -22.10 14.03
C ASN A 53 2.76 -23.15 13.15
N ARG A 54 1.43 -23.24 13.14
CA ARG A 54 0.68 -24.18 12.30
C ARG A 54 0.52 -23.73 10.86
N LYS A 55 0.95 -22.50 10.51
CA LYS A 55 0.85 -21.97 9.15
C LYS A 55 1.81 -22.73 8.22
N SER A 56 1.27 -23.35 7.18
CA SER A 56 2.08 -23.98 6.14
C SER A 56 2.70 -22.92 5.22
N PHE A 57 4.02 -22.87 5.18
CA PHE A 57 4.75 -22.06 4.21
C PHE A 57 4.82 -22.70 2.83
N ALA A 58 4.75 -24.03 2.76
CA ALA A 58 4.87 -24.79 1.51
C ALA A 58 3.83 -24.35 0.48
N ASN A 59 2.56 -24.21 0.87
CA ASN A 59 1.51 -23.77 -0.04
C ASN A 59 1.74 -22.35 -0.57
N LYS A 60 2.27 -21.45 0.26
CA LYS A 60 2.60 -20.08 -0.17
C LYS A 60 3.79 -20.05 -1.11
N ILE A 61 4.80 -20.85 -0.83
CA ILE A 61 5.98 -20.97 -1.71
C ILE A 61 5.54 -21.55 -3.06
N ALA A 62 4.74 -22.63 -3.05
CA ALA A 62 4.20 -23.22 -4.28
C ALA A 62 3.35 -22.23 -5.09
N TYR A 63 2.56 -21.37 -4.41
CA TYR A 63 1.81 -20.32 -5.08
C TYR A 63 2.74 -19.34 -5.83
N TYR A 64 3.81 -18.85 -5.17
CA TYR A 64 4.75 -17.93 -5.83
C TYR A 64 5.62 -18.59 -6.90
N GLN A 65 5.73 -19.94 -6.88
CA GLN A 65 6.41 -20.72 -7.92
C GLN A 65 5.48 -21.09 -9.10
N ASN A 66 4.19 -20.81 -8.98
CA ASN A 66 3.23 -21.06 -10.06
C ASN A 66 3.61 -20.23 -11.30
N LYS A 67 3.61 -20.88 -12.47
CA LYS A 67 4.04 -20.28 -13.74
C LYS A 67 3.22 -19.04 -14.11
N ASP A 68 1.92 -19.03 -13.84
CA ASP A 68 1.05 -17.89 -14.14
C ASP A 68 1.34 -16.70 -13.24
N VAL A 69 1.60 -16.97 -11.96
CA VAL A 69 2.02 -15.92 -10.99
C VAL A 69 3.38 -15.34 -11.38
N VAL A 70 4.34 -16.19 -11.70
CA VAL A 70 5.67 -15.75 -12.14
C VAL A 70 5.57 -14.92 -13.42
N LYS A 71 4.79 -15.38 -14.41
CA LYS A 71 4.55 -14.64 -15.66
C LYS A 71 3.87 -13.30 -15.40
N HIS A 72 2.87 -13.26 -14.50
CA HIS A 72 2.22 -12.00 -14.13
C HIS A 72 3.20 -11.03 -13.49
N LEU A 73 3.97 -11.48 -12.51
CA LEU A 73 4.96 -10.64 -11.82
C LEU A 73 6.07 -10.15 -12.75
N SER A 74 6.51 -10.98 -13.71
CA SER A 74 7.53 -10.56 -14.68
C SER A 74 7.04 -9.48 -15.64
N ASN A 75 5.71 -9.36 -15.82
CA ASN A 75 5.08 -8.29 -16.60
C ASN A 75 4.62 -7.10 -15.75
N THR A 76 4.97 -7.09 -14.46
CA THR A 76 4.58 -6.05 -13.52
C THR A 76 5.78 -5.18 -13.18
N THR A 77 5.64 -3.87 -13.31
CA THR A 77 6.63 -2.91 -12.81
C THR A 77 6.27 -2.50 -11.40
N ILE A 78 7.22 -2.62 -10.47
CA ILE A 78 7.04 -2.23 -9.07
C ILE A 78 7.86 -0.97 -8.82
N GLY A 79 7.21 0.12 -8.44
CA GLY A 79 7.83 1.37 -8.01
C GLY A 79 7.72 1.57 -6.51
N ASN A 80 8.75 2.17 -5.90
CA ASN A 80 8.73 2.64 -4.51
C ASN A 80 9.19 4.09 -4.50
N MET A 81 8.24 5.00 -4.71
CA MET A 81 8.45 6.44 -4.81
C MET A 81 7.18 7.19 -4.44
N ASP A 82 7.26 8.51 -4.33
CA ASP A 82 6.09 9.37 -4.18
C ASP A 82 5.08 9.13 -5.33
N PHE A 83 3.77 9.23 -5.03
CA PHE A 83 2.73 8.96 -6.02
C PHE A 83 2.80 9.91 -7.21
N TYR A 84 3.14 11.18 -6.98
CA TYR A 84 3.21 12.18 -8.04
C TYR A 84 4.38 11.88 -8.99
N ASP A 85 5.54 11.49 -8.44
CA ASP A 85 6.69 11.06 -9.22
C ASP A 85 6.38 9.80 -10.02
N PHE A 86 5.65 8.84 -9.39
CA PHE A 86 5.20 7.64 -10.07
C PHE A 86 4.28 7.97 -11.26
N MET A 87 3.27 8.80 -11.03
CA MET A 87 2.33 9.21 -12.07
C MET A 87 3.01 9.98 -13.21
N ASN A 88 3.97 10.85 -12.88
CA ASN A 88 4.75 11.57 -13.89
C ASN A 88 5.72 10.69 -14.67
N THR A 89 6.23 9.64 -14.06
CA THR A 89 7.11 8.66 -14.71
C THR A 89 6.32 7.82 -15.71
N TYR A 90 5.21 7.26 -15.30
CA TYR A 90 4.43 6.30 -16.12
C TYR A 90 3.35 6.96 -16.99
N LYS A 91 2.93 8.19 -16.67
CA LYS A 91 1.99 9.01 -17.42
C LYS A 91 0.76 8.23 -17.89
N PRO A 92 -0.13 7.81 -17.00
CA PRO A 92 -1.31 7.03 -17.35
C PRO A 92 -2.15 7.71 -18.45
N LYS A 93 -2.54 6.93 -19.47
CA LYS A 93 -3.25 7.39 -20.67
C LYS A 93 -4.75 7.13 -20.55
N LYS A 94 -5.53 7.63 -21.50
CA LYS A 94 -7.00 7.53 -21.51
C LYS A 94 -7.53 6.09 -21.40
N ASN A 95 -6.80 5.10 -21.94
CA ASN A 95 -7.22 3.69 -21.90
C ASN A 95 -6.65 2.92 -20.70
N ASP A 96 -5.86 3.57 -19.85
CA ASP A 96 -5.34 2.96 -18.64
C ASP A 96 -6.35 3.09 -17.49
N PHE A 97 -6.17 2.27 -16.48
CA PHE A 97 -6.95 2.34 -15.25
C PHE A 97 -6.02 2.49 -14.05
N VAL A 98 -6.31 3.45 -13.20
CA VAL A 98 -5.53 3.74 -11.98
C VAL A 98 -6.38 3.41 -10.76
N PHE A 99 -5.92 2.48 -9.94
CA PHE A 99 -6.52 2.20 -8.64
C PHE A 99 -5.69 2.86 -7.54
N LEU A 100 -6.37 3.59 -6.64
CA LEU A 100 -5.72 4.37 -5.58
C LEU A 100 -6.32 4.00 -4.23
N ASP A 101 -5.44 3.68 -3.29
CA ASP A 101 -5.78 3.40 -1.89
C ASP A 101 -4.82 4.20 -0.98
N PRO A 102 -4.94 5.54 -0.97
CA PRO A 102 -4.06 6.39 -0.17
C PRO A 102 -4.33 6.22 1.32
N PRO A 103 -3.38 6.60 2.19
CA PRO A 103 -3.63 6.68 3.62
C PRO A 103 -4.85 7.55 3.93
N TYR A 104 -5.68 7.12 4.86
CA TYR A 104 -6.89 7.84 5.20
C TYR A 104 -6.60 9.09 6.03
N ASP A 105 -7.34 10.18 5.76
CA ASP A 105 -7.37 11.38 6.62
C ASP A 105 -8.01 11.00 7.98
N SER A 106 -7.17 10.53 8.91
CA SER A 106 -7.59 10.16 10.25
C SER A 106 -6.44 10.37 11.25
N GLU A 107 -6.78 10.66 12.51
CA GLU A 107 -5.82 10.82 13.61
C GLU A 107 -4.91 9.61 13.84
N PHE A 108 -5.23 8.46 13.24
CA PHE A 108 -4.50 7.20 13.34
C PHE A 108 -3.56 6.91 12.16
N SER A 109 -3.38 7.85 11.23
CA SER A 109 -2.52 7.65 10.05
C SER A 109 -1.01 7.62 10.35
N THR A 110 -0.61 7.77 11.61
CA THR A 110 0.78 7.68 12.12
C THR A 110 1.43 6.28 12.04
N TYR A 111 0.82 5.33 11.32
CA TYR A 111 1.35 3.94 11.24
C TYR A 111 2.59 3.75 10.37
N ALA A 112 2.93 4.71 9.53
CA ALA A 112 4.17 4.70 8.76
C ALA A 112 4.87 6.05 8.90
N LYS A 113 6.19 6.06 8.88
CA LYS A 113 7.02 7.27 8.93
C LYS A 113 6.78 8.26 7.77
N ASN A 114 5.93 7.91 6.82
CA ASN A 114 5.49 8.80 5.74
C ASN A 114 4.15 9.40 6.18
N GLU A 115 4.21 10.62 6.60
CA GLU A 115 3.05 11.46 6.89
C GLU A 115 2.42 11.87 5.56
N PHE A 116 1.47 11.06 5.07
CA PHE A 116 0.60 11.49 3.97
C PHE A 116 -0.45 12.42 4.58
N ASP A 117 -0.18 13.69 4.52
CA ASP A 117 -0.95 14.72 5.21
C ASP A 117 -2.08 15.34 4.34
N LYS A 118 -2.66 16.44 4.82
CA LYS A 118 -3.72 17.15 4.10
C LYS A 118 -3.24 17.78 2.81
N ASP A 119 -2.00 18.22 2.76
CA ASP A 119 -1.41 18.82 1.56
C ASP A 119 -1.18 17.73 0.51
N ASP A 120 -0.77 16.53 0.91
CA ASP A 120 -0.68 15.38 0.02
C ASP A 120 -2.04 14.94 -0.50
N GLN A 121 -3.09 14.97 0.32
CA GLN A 121 -4.46 14.70 -0.11
C GLN A 121 -4.93 15.72 -1.16
N ALA A 122 -4.64 17.01 -0.93
CA ALA A 122 -4.98 18.07 -1.88
C ALA A 122 -4.19 17.91 -3.20
N ARG A 123 -2.89 17.63 -3.12
CA ARG A 123 -2.01 17.39 -4.26
C ARG A 123 -2.48 16.17 -5.08
N LEU A 124 -2.92 15.10 -4.42
CA LEU A 124 -3.48 13.94 -5.09
C LEU A 124 -4.79 14.27 -5.82
N ALA A 125 -5.70 14.97 -5.15
CA ALA A 125 -6.97 15.39 -5.74
C ALA A 125 -6.74 16.31 -6.95
N GLU A 126 -5.86 17.27 -6.84
CA GLU A 126 -5.50 18.18 -7.92
C GLU A 126 -4.97 17.44 -9.15
N TYR A 127 -4.02 16.51 -8.95
CA TYR A 127 -3.50 15.68 -10.03
C TYR A 127 -4.61 14.87 -10.71
N LEU A 128 -5.45 14.19 -9.94
CA LEU A 128 -6.51 13.33 -10.48
C LEU A 128 -7.55 14.12 -11.28
N ILE A 129 -7.89 15.31 -10.84
CA ILE A 129 -8.90 16.15 -11.48
C ILE A 129 -8.34 16.85 -12.72
N LYS A 130 -7.16 17.45 -12.61
CA LYS A 130 -6.63 18.34 -13.64
C LYS A 130 -5.70 17.66 -14.65
N GLU A 131 -4.91 16.70 -14.23
CA GLU A 131 -3.82 16.13 -15.03
C GLU A 131 -4.06 14.70 -15.48
N CYS A 132 -4.68 13.86 -14.63
CA CYS A 132 -4.88 12.45 -14.93
C CYS A 132 -5.84 12.25 -16.09
N LYS A 133 -5.34 11.65 -17.19
CA LYS A 133 -6.12 11.31 -18.39
C LYS A 133 -6.76 9.94 -18.32
N ALA A 134 -6.26 9.08 -17.44
CA ALA A 134 -6.75 7.72 -17.27
C ALA A 134 -8.09 7.68 -16.54
N ASN A 135 -8.78 6.56 -16.67
CA ASN A 135 -9.87 6.21 -15.75
C ASN A 135 -9.28 5.89 -14.39
N PHE A 136 -9.93 6.31 -13.32
CA PHE A 136 -9.42 5.98 -11.99
C PHE A 136 -10.53 5.61 -11.00
N MET A 137 -10.13 4.86 -9.99
CA MET A 137 -10.92 4.57 -8.80
C MET A 137 -10.08 4.88 -7.57
N ILE A 138 -10.63 5.65 -6.65
CA ILE A 138 -10.01 5.91 -5.34
C ILE A 138 -10.91 5.41 -4.23
N VAL A 139 -10.31 4.69 -3.28
CA VAL A 139 -10.96 4.26 -2.03
C VAL A 139 -10.38 5.10 -0.90
N ILE A 140 -11.20 5.93 -0.28
CA ILE A 140 -10.74 6.87 0.75
C ILE A 140 -11.82 7.09 1.80
N LYS A 141 -11.42 7.39 3.05
CA LYS A 141 -12.38 7.73 4.11
C LYS A 141 -13.10 9.03 3.76
N ASN A 142 -14.42 8.99 3.80
CA ASN A 142 -15.25 10.17 3.55
C ASN A 142 -15.22 11.12 4.77
N THR A 143 -14.46 12.19 4.68
CA THR A 143 -14.45 13.32 5.63
C THR A 143 -14.91 14.58 4.93
N ASN A 144 -15.34 15.59 5.70
CA ASN A 144 -15.72 16.88 5.09
C ASN A 144 -14.60 17.48 4.25
N TYR A 145 -13.35 17.33 4.71
CA TYR A 145 -12.18 17.78 3.97
C TYR A 145 -12.01 17.04 2.64
N ILE A 146 -12.02 15.71 2.67
CA ILE A 146 -11.90 14.90 1.45
C ILE A 146 -13.05 15.19 0.47
N SER A 147 -14.28 15.27 0.97
CA SER A 147 -15.43 15.64 0.15
C SER A 147 -15.25 16.99 -0.55
N SER A 148 -14.71 18.00 0.15
CA SER A 148 -14.47 19.33 -0.44
C SER A 148 -13.45 19.32 -1.57
N LEU A 149 -12.44 18.42 -1.53
CA LEU A 149 -11.41 18.31 -2.56
C LEU A 149 -11.97 17.76 -3.89
N TYR A 150 -12.97 16.88 -3.82
CA TYR A 150 -13.47 16.17 -5.00
C TYR A 150 -14.86 16.63 -5.48
N TYR A 151 -15.51 17.57 -4.77
CA TYR A 151 -16.90 17.94 -5.03
C TYR A 151 -17.15 18.49 -6.45
N GLU A 152 -16.23 19.26 -6.99
CA GLU A 152 -16.42 19.94 -8.29
C GLU A 152 -15.89 19.17 -9.51
N GLY A 153 -15.17 18.09 -9.33
CA GLY A 153 -14.39 17.47 -10.41
C GLY A 153 -14.76 16.05 -10.79
N THR A 154 -15.63 15.38 -10.05
CA THR A 154 -15.87 13.94 -10.25
C THR A 154 -17.36 13.59 -10.18
N LYS A 155 -17.79 12.60 -11.00
CA LYS A 155 -19.08 11.95 -10.78
C LYS A 155 -18.93 11.06 -9.53
N GLN A 156 -19.48 11.51 -8.41
CA GLN A 156 -19.47 10.76 -7.17
C GLN A 156 -20.51 9.65 -7.23
N GLN A 157 -20.10 8.41 -7.21
CA GLN A 157 -20.98 7.30 -6.92
C GLN A 157 -20.80 6.94 -5.43
N MET A 158 -21.66 7.48 -4.58
CA MET A 158 -21.71 7.08 -3.17
C MET A 158 -22.28 5.66 -3.09
N VAL A 159 -21.45 4.72 -2.64
CA VAL A 159 -21.96 3.43 -2.17
C VAL A 159 -22.50 3.68 -0.76
N SER A 160 -23.82 3.67 -0.62
CA SER A 160 -24.52 3.88 0.63
C SER A 160 -24.03 2.92 1.72
N ASN A 161 -23.82 3.45 2.94
CA ASN A 161 -23.40 2.78 4.16
C ASN A 161 -21.92 2.42 4.32
N CYS A 162 -21.00 2.89 3.48
CA CYS A 162 -19.59 2.75 3.73
C CYS A 162 -19.01 4.07 4.25
N MET A 163 -18.17 4.02 5.30
CA MET A 163 -17.37 5.18 5.74
C MET A 163 -16.29 5.59 4.72
N CYS A 164 -16.29 4.96 3.54
CA CYS A 164 -15.35 5.20 2.46
C CYS A 164 -16.07 5.83 1.27
N LEU A 165 -15.45 6.83 0.67
CA LEU A 165 -15.86 7.44 -0.58
C LEU A 165 -15.25 6.62 -1.73
N LEU A 166 -16.10 6.15 -2.64
CA LEU A 166 -15.67 5.54 -3.89
C LEU A 166 -15.86 6.57 -5.00
N LEU A 167 -14.77 7.09 -5.53
CA LEU A 167 -14.78 8.02 -6.64
C LEU A 167 -14.36 7.31 -7.92
N ILE A 168 -15.21 7.40 -8.93
CA ILE A 168 -14.97 6.77 -10.23
C ILE A 168 -15.07 7.86 -11.30
N LYS A 169 -14.04 7.98 -12.13
CA LYS A 169 -14.04 8.85 -13.31
C LYS A 169 -14.14 8.00 -14.56
N ASN A 170 -15.17 8.26 -15.40
CA ASN A 170 -15.31 7.72 -16.76
C ASN A 170 -15.42 6.18 -16.89
N ILE A 171 -16.14 5.49 -16.01
CA ILE A 171 -16.59 4.14 -16.30
C ILE A 171 -18.02 4.22 -16.88
N LEU A 172 -18.14 4.58 -18.13
CA LEU A 172 -19.26 4.29 -19.06
C LEU A 172 -18.73 4.37 -20.48
#